data_1d4c350b32b44bd8de16d77f899271ff
#
_entry.id   1d4c350b32b44bd8de16d77f899271ff
#
_cell.length_a   1.000
_cell.length_b   1.000
_cell.length_c   1.000
_cell.angle_alpha   90.00
_cell.angle_beta   90.00
_cell.angle_gamma   90.00
#
_symmetry.space_group_name_H-M   'P 1'
#
loop_
_entity.id
_entity.type
_entity.pdbx_description
1 polymer ?
#
loop_
_entity_poly.entity_id
_entity_poly.type
_entity_poly.pdbx_seq_one_letter_code
_entity_poly.pdbx_strand_id
1 'polypeptide(L)'
;EYDYLVFAAGTTTNFYGNTNIEKWAIPMKTISEAMGLRNALLSNLERALTCATEEERQELLNVVIVGGGATGVEIAGALSEMKHYVIPYDYPDMDSSLMHIYLLEAGDRLLAGMSQDSSKKAYDFLTSMGVDVQFGKMVTDYKDHKVLMKDGQEIPTRTFLWVSGVKAQPITGIDGDHLGRGFRIVVDEFNRIPGMDGLFAIGD
;
A
#
# COMPACT_ATOMS: atom_id res chain seq x y z
N GLU A 1 -2.79 -20.69 -33.59
CA GLU A 1 -1.65 -20.06 -34.25
C GLU A 1 -1.77 -18.55 -34.21
N TYR A 2 -0.67 -17.83 -34.04
CA TYR A 2 -0.57 -16.37 -34.03
C TYR A 2 0.73 -15.97 -34.73
N ASP A 3 0.74 -14.82 -35.39
CA ASP A 3 1.95 -14.23 -35.96
C ASP A 3 2.69 -13.38 -34.95
N TYR A 4 1.94 -12.69 -34.08
CA TYR A 4 2.47 -11.85 -33.01
C TYR A 4 1.66 -12.03 -31.73
N LEU A 5 2.36 -12.01 -30.58
CA LEU A 5 1.74 -12.06 -29.25
C LEU A 5 2.30 -10.92 -28.39
N VAL A 6 1.42 -10.15 -27.76
CA VAL A 6 1.79 -9.06 -26.86
C VAL A 6 1.36 -9.38 -25.44
N PHE A 7 2.31 -9.48 -24.52
CA PHE A 7 2.04 -9.61 -23.09
C PHE A 7 1.79 -8.24 -22.50
N ALA A 8 0.61 -8.04 -21.92
CA ALA A 8 0.18 -6.82 -21.24
C ALA A 8 -0.55 -7.17 -19.94
N ALA A 9 0.00 -8.13 -19.18
CA ALA A 9 -0.65 -8.74 -18.00
C ALA A 9 -0.64 -7.83 -16.75
N GLY A 10 0.12 -6.73 -16.77
CA GLY A 10 0.24 -5.81 -15.65
C GLY A 10 0.99 -6.40 -14.45
N THR A 11 0.76 -5.82 -13.28
CA THR A 11 1.45 -6.16 -12.04
C THR A 11 0.49 -6.58 -10.95
N THR A 12 1.02 -7.26 -9.95
CA THR A 12 0.36 -7.58 -8.67
C THR A 12 1.16 -7.03 -7.50
N THR A 13 0.56 -7.01 -6.33
CA THR A 13 1.24 -6.57 -5.10
C THR A 13 2.42 -7.48 -4.77
N ASN A 14 3.54 -6.89 -4.39
CA ASN A 14 4.73 -7.61 -3.96
C ASN A 14 4.82 -7.59 -2.43
N PHE A 15 4.61 -8.75 -1.80
CA PHE A 15 4.76 -8.92 -0.35
C PHE A 15 6.16 -9.40 0.06
N TYR A 16 7.12 -9.42 -0.89
CA TYR A 16 8.52 -9.83 -0.67
C TYR A 16 8.69 -11.20 0.00
N GLY A 17 7.75 -12.11 -0.24
CA GLY A 17 7.74 -13.47 0.33
C GLY A 17 7.26 -13.55 1.78
N ASN A 18 6.80 -12.45 2.39
CA ASN A 18 6.22 -12.47 3.72
C ASN A 18 4.75 -12.92 3.65
N THR A 19 4.52 -14.19 3.97
CA THR A 19 3.18 -14.80 3.93
C THR A 19 2.23 -14.26 5.00
N ASN A 20 2.77 -13.73 6.11
CA ASN A 20 1.97 -13.12 7.16
C ASN A 20 1.40 -11.78 6.72
N ILE A 21 2.26 -10.91 6.14
CA ILE A 21 1.84 -9.65 5.55
C ILE A 21 0.83 -9.93 4.42
N GLU A 22 1.11 -10.87 3.52
CA GLU A 22 0.22 -11.25 2.42
C GLU A 22 -1.18 -11.68 2.90
N LYS A 23 -1.23 -12.38 4.05
CA LYS A 23 -2.50 -12.87 4.62
C LYS A 23 -3.35 -11.76 5.23
N TRP A 24 -2.74 -10.75 5.84
CA TRP A 24 -3.43 -9.80 6.71
C TRP A 24 -3.49 -8.37 6.17
N ALA A 25 -2.55 -8.00 5.32
CA ALA A 25 -2.52 -6.66 4.75
C ALA A 25 -3.57 -6.50 3.66
N ILE A 26 -4.10 -5.29 3.55
CA ILE A 26 -5.00 -4.88 2.48
C ILE A 26 -4.14 -4.26 1.37
N PRO A 27 -4.01 -4.90 0.20
CA PRO A 27 -3.39 -4.27 -0.96
C PRO A 27 -4.35 -3.27 -1.62
N MET A 28 -3.83 -2.43 -2.54
CA MET A 28 -4.62 -1.39 -3.20
C MET A 28 -4.30 -1.31 -4.71
N LYS A 29 -4.58 -2.41 -5.41
CA LYS A 29 -4.37 -2.52 -6.86
C LYS A 29 -5.70 -2.63 -7.63
N THR A 30 -6.74 -3.12 -6.99
CA THR A 30 -8.04 -3.42 -7.62
C THR A 30 -9.20 -2.71 -6.93
N ILE A 31 -10.31 -2.53 -7.64
CA ILE A 31 -11.56 -2.00 -7.08
C ILE A 31 -12.07 -2.88 -5.92
N SER A 32 -11.92 -4.19 -6.03
CA SER A 32 -12.33 -5.13 -4.98
C SER A 32 -11.56 -4.90 -3.68
N GLU A 33 -10.26 -4.63 -3.77
CA GLU A 33 -9.40 -4.30 -2.62
C GLU A 33 -9.78 -2.95 -1.99
N ALA A 34 -10.08 -1.94 -2.81
CA ALA A 34 -10.58 -0.65 -2.33
C ALA A 34 -11.92 -0.80 -1.60
N MET A 35 -12.83 -1.61 -2.11
CA MET A 35 -14.09 -1.95 -1.42
C MET A 35 -13.85 -2.71 -0.11
N GLY A 36 -12.86 -3.60 -0.09
CA GLY A 36 -12.41 -4.29 1.13
C GLY A 36 -11.90 -3.32 2.19
N LEU A 37 -11.05 -2.38 1.81
CA LEU A 37 -10.57 -1.32 2.70
C LEU A 37 -11.72 -0.50 3.28
N ARG A 38 -12.61 0.00 2.41
CA ARG A 38 -13.79 0.76 2.85
C ARG A 38 -14.61 -0.01 3.90
N ASN A 39 -14.91 -1.27 3.63
CA ASN A 39 -15.72 -2.10 4.55
C ASN A 39 -14.99 -2.37 5.87
N ALA A 40 -13.67 -2.60 5.83
CA ALA A 40 -12.86 -2.78 7.03
C ALA A 40 -12.85 -1.51 7.90
N LEU A 41 -12.67 -0.33 7.28
CA LEU A 41 -12.71 0.96 7.97
C LEU A 41 -14.05 1.21 8.64
N LEU A 42 -15.15 1.10 7.91
CA LEU A 42 -16.50 1.31 8.46
C LEU A 42 -16.80 0.34 9.61
N SER A 43 -16.48 -0.95 9.45
CA SER A 43 -16.65 -1.94 10.52
C SER A 43 -15.79 -1.62 11.75
N ASN A 44 -14.56 -1.15 11.57
CA ASN A 44 -13.68 -0.77 12.69
C ASN A 44 -14.19 0.49 13.40
N LEU A 45 -14.72 1.48 12.67
CA LEU A 45 -15.35 2.67 13.27
C LEU A 45 -16.56 2.28 14.12
N GLU A 46 -17.47 1.46 13.60
CA GLU A 46 -18.64 0.97 14.34
C GLU A 46 -18.26 0.20 15.62
N ARG A 47 -17.24 -0.66 15.51
CA ARG A 47 -16.73 -1.43 16.65
C ARG A 47 -16.05 -0.54 17.69
N ALA A 48 -15.34 0.50 17.27
CA ALA A 48 -14.66 1.43 18.15
C ALA A 48 -15.63 2.21 19.07
N LEU A 49 -16.89 2.41 18.64
CA LEU A 49 -17.94 3.02 19.46
C LEU A 49 -18.38 2.12 20.63
N THR A 50 -18.22 0.80 20.50
CA THR A 50 -18.79 -0.18 21.46
C THR A 50 -17.73 -1.07 22.12
N CYS A 51 -16.43 -0.91 21.79
CA CYS A 51 -15.36 -1.72 22.36
C CYS A 51 -15.20 -1.48 23.88
N ALA A 52 -14.71 -2.50 24.59
CA ALA A 52 -14.65 -2.48 26.03
C ALA A 52 -13.42 -1.77 26.61
N THR A 53 -12.33 -1.69 25.84
CA THR A 53 -11.06 -1.14 26.31
C THR A 53 -10.52 -0.05 25.37
N GLU A 54 -9.70 0.85 25.93
CA GLU A 54 -9.05 1.90 25.15
C GLU A 54 -7.98 1.34 24.21
N GLU A 55 -7.31 0.26 24.63
CA GLU A 55 -6.32 -0.43 23.80
C GLU A 55 -6.99 -1.00 22.52
N GLU A 56 -8.15 -1.66 22.67
CA GLU A 56 -8.90 -2.17 21.51
C GLU A 56 -9.41 -1.03 20.64
N ARG A 57 -9.88 0.06 21.24
CA ARG A 57 -10.31 1.25 20.48
C ARG A 57 -9.18 1.80 19.65
N GLN A 58 -7.98 1.93 20.23
CA GLN A 58 -6.82 2.43 19.51
C GLN A 58 -6.39 1.50 18.36
N GLU A 59 -6.43 0.16 18.56
CA GLU A 59 -6.19 -0.80 17.46
C GLU A 59 -7.19 -0.62 16.30
N LEU A 60 -8.45 -0.36 16.60
CA LEU A 60 -9.51 -0.18 15.61
C LEU A 60 -9.39 1.14 14.85
N LEU A 61 -8.95 2.21 15.53
CA LEU A 61 -8.86 3.56 14.97
C LEU A 61 -7.51 3.88 14.32
N ASN A 62 -6.46 3.11 14.61
CA ASN A 62 -5.19 3.26 13.92
C ASN A 62 -5.27 2.68 12.50
N VAL A 63 -4.80 3.45 11.53
CA VAL A 63 -4.61 3.01 10.14
C VAL A 63 -3.13 3.10 9.81
N VAL A 64 -2.54 1.98 9.39
CA VAL A 64 -1.13 1.93 9.01
C VAL A 64 -1.01 1.64 7.53
N ILE A 65 -0.36 2.55 6.81
CA ILE A 65 -0.09 2.48 5.37
C ILE A 65 1.41 2.27 5.20
N VAL A 66 1.81 1.22 4.50
CA VAL A 66 3.22 0.90 4.24
C VAL A 66 3.55 1.13 2.77
N GLY A 67 4.42 2.09 2.51
CA GLY A 67 4.90 2.51 1.20
C GLY A 67 4.56 3.97 0.88
N GLY A 68 5.58 4.81 0.81
CA GLY A 68 5.49 6.25 0.50
C GLY A 68 5.48 6.60 -0.99
N GLY A 69 5.08 5.67 -1.85
CA GLY A 69 4.84 5.92 -3.28
C GLY A 69 3.52 6.66 -3.54
N ALA A 70 3.17 6.87 -4.81
CA ALA A 70 1.96 7.61 -5.20
C ALA A 70 0.69 7.05 -4.54
N THR A 71 0.49 5.75 -4.59
CA THR A 71 -0.68 5.10 -3.97
C THR A 71 -0.78 5.35 -2.47
N GLY A 72 0.34 5.23 -1.73
CA GLY A 72 0.34 5.49 -0.28
C GLY A 72 0.04 6.94 0.07
N VAL A 73 0.59 7.88 -0.68
CA VAL A 73 0.34 9.33 -0.52
C VAL A 73 -1.13 9.65 -0.79
N GLU A 74 -1.70 9.14 -1.88
CA GLU A 74 -3.11 9.36 -2.25
C GLU A 74 -4.07 8.79 -1.21
N ILE A 75 -3.83 7.54 -0.75
CA ILE A 75 -4.67 6.92 0.26
C ILE A 75 -4.57 7.65 1.60
N ALA A 76 -3.36 8.03 2.03
CA ALA A 76 -3.17 8.77 3.28
C ALA A 76 -3.92 10.10 3.26
N GLY A 77 -3.88 10.82 2.13
CA GLY A 77 -4.66 12.05 1.93
C GLY A 77 -6.17 11.80 2.00
N ALA A 78 -6.67 10.83 1.24
CA ALA A 78 -8.10 10.51 1.21
C ALA A 78 -8.63 10.06 2.59
N LEU A 79 -7.86 9.29 3.35
CA LEU A 79 -8.22 8.87 4.70
C LEU A 79 -8.21 10.04 5.68
N SER A 80 -7.29 10.99 5.51
CA SER A 80 -7.29 12.21 6.32
C SER A 80 -8.49 13.11 6.01
N GLU A 81 -8.86 13.25 4.74
CA GLU A 81 -10.10 13.95 4.37
C GLU A 81 -11.33 13.26 4.98
N MET A 82 -11.40 11.93 4.91
CA MET A 82 -12.47 11.15 5.54
C MET A 82 -12.53 11.42 7.06
N LYS A 83 -11.38 11.41 7.74
CA LYS A 83 -11.27 11.72 9.19
C LYS A 83 -11.84 13.09 9.52
N HIS A 84 -11.56 14.11 8.71
CA HIS A 84 -11.93 15.49 9.02
C HIS A 84 -13.34 15.87 8.58
N TYR A 85 -13.83 15.31 7.47
CA TYR A 85 -15.07 15.77 6.84
C TYR A 85 -16.20 14.74 6.87
N VAL A 86 -15.90 13.43 6.88
CA VAL A 86 -16.92 12.39 6.81
C VAL A 86 -17.24 11.85 8.21
N ILE A 87 -16.22 11.44 8.97
CA ILE A 87 -16.42 10.83 10.30
C ILE A 87 -17.21 11.74 11.24
N PRO A 88 -16.91 13.03 11.40
CA PRO A 88 -17.68 13.90 12.30
C PRO A 88 -19.16 14.05 11.93
N TYR A 89 -19.47 13.87 10.64
CA TYR A 89 -20.85 13.96 10.15
C TYR A 89 -21.62 12.64 10.28
N ASP A 90 -20.99 11.52 9.87
CA ASP A 90 -21.63 10.21 9.85
C ASP A 90 -21.58 9.48 11.20
N TYR A 91 -20.61 9.82 12.04
CA TYR A 91 -20.36 9.24 13.36
C TYR A 91 -20.20 10.35 14.43
N PRO A 92 -21.26 11.12 14.75
CA PRO A 92 -21.17 12.28 15.65
C PRO A 92 -20.75 11.93 17.08
N ASP A 93 -20.97 10.68 17.51
CA ASP A 93 -20.58 10.19 18.84
C ASP A 93 -19.11 9.74 18.90
N MET A 94 -18.39 9.79 17.77
CA MET A 94 -16.99 9.42 17.72
C MET A 94 -16.09 10.64 17.76
N ASP A 95 -15.13 10.63 18.68
CA ASP A 95 -14.03 11.59 18.64
C ASP A 95 -13.05 11.22 17.52
N SER A 96 -13.17 11.87 16.36
CA SER A 96 -12.32 11.61 15.20
C SER A 96 -10.84 11.93 15.46
N SER A 97 -10.52 12.70 16.51
CA SER A 97 -9.12 12.99 16.89
C SER A 97 -8.36 11.74 17.31
N LEU A 98 -9.08 10.72 17.84
CA LEU A 98 -8.52 9.43 18.24
C LEU A 98 -8.08 8.54 17.05
N MET A 99 -8.53 8.83 15.84
CA MET A 99 -8.07 8.11 14.64
C MET A 99 -6.68 8.62 14.24
N HIS A 100 -5.71 7.71 14.19
CA HIS A 100 -4.35 8.01 13.73
C HIS A 100 -4.06 7.33 12.39
N ILE A 101 -3.49 8.10 11.46
CA ILE A 101 -3.11 7.63 10.13
C ILE A 101 -1.58 7.70 10.05
N TYR A 102 -0.95 6.54 9.96
CA TYR A 102 0.49 6.38 9.81
C TYR A 102 0.84 6.06 8.37
N LEU A 103 1.79 6.79 7.79
CA LEU A 103 2.40 6.46 6.51
C LEU A 103 3.87 6.12 6.73
N LEU A 104 4.18 4.83 6.64
CA LEU A 104 5.51 4.29 6.88
C LEU A 104 6.26 4.11 5.56
N GLU A 105 7.43 4.73 5.45
CA GLU A 105 8.31 4.60 4.29
C GLU A 105 9.70 4.10 4.73
N ALA A 106 10.20 3.07 4.05
CA ALA A 106 11.52 2.51 4.35
C ALA A 106 12.67 3.41 3.90
N GLY A 107 12.45 4.23 2.88
CA GLY A 107 13.38 5.23 2.38
C GLY A 107 13.38 6.52 3.21
N ASP A 108 14.04 7.52 2.68
CA ASP A 108 14.24 8.82 3.31
C ASP A 108 13.27 9.92 2.84
N ARG A 109 12.39 9.60 1.88
CA ARG A 109 11.43 10.56 1.32
C ARG A 109 10.22 9.87 0.67
N LEU A 110 9.10 10.59 0.60
CA LEU A 110 7.94 10.20 -0.20
C LEU A 110 8.22 10.36 -1.69
N LEU A 111 7.49 9.63 -2.54
CA LEU A 111 7.52 9.77 -3.99
C LEU A 111 8.96 9.73 -4.54
N ALA A 112 9.76 8.75 -4.12
CA ALA A 112 11.20 8.67 -4.43
C ALA A 112 11.52 8.72 -5.95
N GLY A 113 10.57 8.33 -6.82
CA GLY A 113 10.66 8.44 -8.27
C GLY A 113 10.39 9.84 -8.85
N MET A 114 9.96 10.80 -8.03
CA MET A 114 9.63 12.16 -8.44
C MET A 114 10.72 13.16 -8.00
N SER A 115 10.53 14.45 -8.34
CA SER A 115 11.45 15.50 -7.91
C SER A 115 11.46 15.67 -6.39
N GLN A 116 12.57 16.22 -5.85
CA GLN A 116 12.67 16.52 -4.42
C GLN A 116 11.60 17.55 -3.98
N ASP A 117 11.26 18.49 -4.84
CA ASP A 117 10.21 19.49 -4.58
C ASP A 117 8.84 18.82 -4.45
N SER A 118 8.50 17.90 -5.35
CA SER A 118 7.25 17.10 -5.26
C SER A 118 7.21 16.27 -3.98
N SER A 119 8.32 15.64 -3.63
CA SER A 119 8.48 14.84 -2.41
C SER A 119 8.24 15.68 -1.16
N LYS A 120 8.88 16.87 -1.11
CA LYS A 120 8.71 17.80 0.01
C LYS A 120 7.27 18.32 0.12
N LYS A 121 6.66 18.71 -0.99
CA LYS A 121 5.26 19.19 -1.00
C LYS A 121 4.28 18.12 -0.53
N ALA A 122 4.48 16.86 -0.96
CA ALA A 122 3.65 15.75 -0.49
C ALA A 122 3.78 15.55 1.02
N TYR A 123 5.00 15.60 1.56
CA TYR A 123 5.25 15.50 3.00
C TYR A 123 4.60 16.66 3.77
N ASP A 124 4.86 17.91 3.36
CA ASP A 124 4.32 19.11 4.02
C ASP A 124 2.78 19.09 4.00
N PHE A 125 2.18 18.66 2.89
CA PHE A 125 0.73 18.58 2.76
C PHE A 125 0.13 17.50 3.67
N LEU A 126 0.63 16.26 3.62
CA LEU A 126 0.12 15.17 4.44
C LEU A 126 0.27 15.45 5.94
N THR A 127 1.41 15.98 6.36
CA THR A 127 1.63 16.34 7.76
C THR A 127 0.70 17.47 8.21
N SER A 128 0.43 18.46 7.37
CA SER A 128 -0.54 19.53 7.66
C SER A 128 -1.96 18.99 7.80
N MET A 129 -2.28 17.87 7.16
CA MET A 129 -3.55 17.15 7.29
C MET A 129 -3.58 16.17 8.47
N GLY A 130 -2.54 16.12 9.29
CA GLY A 130 -2.48 15.26 10.48
C GLY A 130 -2.13 13.79 10.21
N VAL A 131 -1.50 13.50 9.06
CA VAL A 131 -0.90 12.19 8.79
C VAL A 131 0.47 12.11 9.46
N ASP A 132 0.73 11.05 10.21
CA ASP A 132 2.05 10.75 10.79
C ASP A 132 2.93 10.05 9.74
N VAL A 133 3.78 10.83 9.05
CA VAL A 133 4.70 10.34 8.03
C VAL A 133 6.04 9.99 8.66
N GLN A 134 6.42 8.73 8.61
CA GLN A 134 7.65 8.22 9.21
C GLN A 134 8.58 7.62 8.15
N PHE A 135 9.82 8.11 8.11
CA PHE A 135 10.90 7.64 7.22
C PHE A 135 11.83 6.65 7.92
N GLY A 136 12.55 5.84 7.13
CA GLY A 136 13.47 4.82 7.63
C GLY A 136 12.74 3.65 8.33
N LYS A 137 11.42 3.53 8.17
CA LYS A 137 10.58 2.54 8.83
C LYS A 137 10.36 1.32 7.95
N MET A 138 11.23 0.33 8.12
CA MET A 138 11.10 -0.95 7.44
C MET A 138 10.17 -1.86 8.24
N VAL A 139 8.98 -2.11 7.71
CA VAL A 139 8.04 -3.10 8.27
C VAL A 139 8.54 -4.50 7.92
N THR A 140 8.58 -5.35 8.94
CA THR A 140 9.11 -6.73 8.84
C THR A 140 8.03 -7.79 8.97
N ASP A 141 6.95 -7.49 9.71
CA ASP A 141 5.85 -8.46 9.91
C ASP A 141 4.56 -7.76 10.40
N TYR A 142 3.48 -8.56 10.45
CA TYR A 142 2.23 -8.21 11.10
C TYR A 142 1.75 -9.37 11.97
N LYS A 143 1.61 -9.15 13.25
CA LYS A 143 1.22 -10.19 14.21
C LYS A 143 0.44 -9.60 15.37
N ASP A 144 -0.57 -10.35 15.86
CA ASP A 144 -1.37 -9.98 17.03
C ASP A 144 -1.92 -8.54 16.94
N HIS A 145 -2.44 -8.18 15.77
CA HIS A 145 -2.95 -6.84 15.44
C HIS A 145 -1.90 -5.71 15.55
N LYS A 146 -0.63 -6.03 15.34
CA LYS A 146 0.47 -5.05 15.36
C LYS A 146 1.31 -5.13 14.10
N VAL A 147 1.62 -3.99 13.54
CA VAL A 147 2.67 -3.84 12.52
C VAL A 147 4.02 -3.80 13.24
N LEU A 148 4.92 -4.71 12.88
CA LEU A 148 6.25 -4.84 13.48
C LEU A 148 7.30 -4.22 12.56
N MET A 149 8.19 -3.40 13.11
CA MET A 149 9.26 -2.72 12.37
C MET A 149 10.63 -3.25 12.77
N LYS A 150 11.60 -3.11 11.85
CA LYS A 150 12.97 -3.60 12.02
C LYS A 150 13.69 -2.97 13.22
N ASP A 151 13.34 -1.76 13.58
CA ASP A 151 13.91 -1.03 14.73
C ASP A 151 13.30 -1.43 16.08
N GLY A 152 12.39 -2.42 16.09
CA GLY A 152 11.71 -2.92 17.27
C GLY A 152 10.45 -2.12 17.67
N GLN A 153 10.10 -1.07 16.93
CA GLN A 153 8.83 -0.38 17.16
C GLN A 153 7.66 -1.21 16.66
N GLU A 154 6.52 -1.03 17.31
CA GLU A 154 5.25 -1.69 16.97
C GLU A 154 4.13 -0.66 16.92
N ILE A 155 3.21 -0.79 15.98
CA ILE A 155 1.99 0.03 15.91
C ILE A 155 0.79 -0.91 15.94
N PRO A 156 -0.07 -0.82 16.98
CA PRO A 156 -1.31 -1.58 17.03
C PRO A 156 -2.28 -1.04 15.98
N THR A 157 -2.85 -1.94 15.16
CA THR A 157 -3.83 -1.57 14.13
C THR A 157 -4.60 -2.78 13.65
N ARG A 158 -5.87 -2.58 13.28
CA ARG A 158 -6.67 -3.57 12.53
C ARG A 158 -6.92 -3.14 11.08
N THR A 159 -6.38 -2.01 10.68
CA THR A 159 -6.39 -1.53 9.29
C THR A 159 -4.96 -1.36 8.80
N PHE A 160 -4.42 -2.43 8.22
CA PHE A 160 -3.05 -2.51 7.74
C PHE A 160 -3.02 -2.58 6.21
N LEU A 161 -2.51 -1.52 5.55
CA LEU A 161 -2.38 -1.44 4.10
C LEU A 161 -0.94 -1.68 3.66
N TRP A 162 -0.79 -2.49 2.62
CA TRP A 162 0.50 -2.76 2.00
C TRP A 162 0.53 -2.28 0.55
N VAL A 163 1.19 -1.16 0.32
CA VAL A 163 1.36 -0.53 -1.01
C VAL A 163 2.85 -0.31 -1.35
N SER A 164 3.73 -1.09 -0.71
CA SER A 164 5.20 -0.96 -0.78
C SER A 164 5.82 -1.69 -1.96
N GLY A 165 5.16 -1.77 -3.08
CA GLY A 165 5.73 -2.28 -4.31
C GLY A 165 4.84 -3.25 -5.06
N VAL A 166 5.21 -3.42 -6.31
CA VAL A 166 4.54 -4.32 -7.26
C VAL A 166 5.55 -5.27 -7.89
N LYS A 167 5.07 -6.39 -8.36
CA LYS A 167 5.80 -7.35 -9.20
C LYS A 167 4.97 -7.68 -10.42
N ALA A 168 5.61 -8.00 -11.55
CA ALA A 168 4.90 -8.44 -12.72
C ALA A 168 4.05 -9.69 -12.43
N GLN A 169 2.92 -9.80 -13.12
CA GLN A 169 2.14 -11.03 -13.11
C GLN A 169 2.98 -12.18 -13.71
N PRO A 170 3.09 -13.32 -13.03
CA PRO A 170 3.83 -14.46 -13.57
C PRO A 170 3.14 -14.98 -14.84
N ILE A 171 3.93 -15.19 -15.89
CA ILE A 171 3.47 -15.76 -17.16
C ILE A 171 4.14 -17.12 -17.34
N THR A 172 3.35 -18.17 -17.47
CA THR A 172 3.85 -19.51 -17.71
C THR A 172 4.50 -19.59 -19.09
N GLY A 173 5.70 -20.16 -19.17
CA GLY A 173 6.45 -20.33 -20.42
C GLY A 173 7.47 -19.22 -20.72
N ILE A 174 7.58 -18.21 -19.82
CA ILE A 174 8.70 -17.25 -19.85
C ILE A 174 9.74 -17.69 -18.83
N ASP A 175 10.94 -18.02 -19.31
CA ASP A 175 12.04 -18.48 -18.49
C ASP A 175 12.67 -17.36 -17.64
N GLY A 176 13.32 -17.75 -16.53
CA GLY A 176 13.95 -16.82 -15.59
C GLY A 176 15.00 -15.90 -16.23
N ASP A 177 15.69 -16.35 -17.29
CA ASP A 177 16.68 -15.55 -18.03
C ASP A 177 16.06 -14.34 -18.77
N HIS A 178 14.74 -14.39 -19.01
CA HIS A 178 13.99 -13.29 -19.60
C HIS A 178 13.34 -12.36 -18.54
N LEU A 179 13.58 -12.60 -17.25
CA LEU A 179 12.98 -11.83 -16.17
C LEU A 179 14.01 -10.93 -15.48
N GLY A 180 13.68 -9.66 -15.39
CA GLY A 180 14.44 -8.63 -14.66
C GLY A 180 13.88 -8.34 -13.26
N ARG A 181 14.20 -7.15 -12.75
CA ARG A 181 13.76 -6.70 -11.43
C ARG A 181 12.23 -6.71 -11.31
N GLY A 182 11.72 -7.30 -10.24
CA GLY A 182 10.27 -7.39 -9.99
C GLY A 182 9.58 -8.37 -10.92
N PHE A 183 10.32 -9.36 -11.45
CA PHE A 183 9.84 -10.37 -12.41
C PHE A 183 9.30 -9.79 -13.72
N ARG A 184 9.67 -8.54 -14.06
CA ARG A 184 9.30 -7.94 -15.34
C ARG A 184 10.05 -8.61 -16.48
N ILE A 185 9.35 -8.82 -17.60
CA ILE A 185 9.96 -9.37 -18.82
C ILE A 185 10.94 -8.34 -19.36
N VAL A 186 12.18 -8.78 -19.63
CA VAL A 186 13.20 -7.95 -20.25
C VAL A 186 12.88 -7.82 -21.74
N VAL A 187 12.90 -6.59 -22.27
CA VAL A 187 12.62 -6.29 -23.67
C VAL A 187 13.68 -5.38 -24.25
N ASP A 188 13.78 -5.36 -25.59
CA ASP A 188 14.58 -4.41 -26.34
C ASP A 188 13.87 -3.05 -26.50
N GLU A 189 14.49 -2.11 -27.25
CA GLU A 189 13.94 -0.77 -27.52
C GLU A 189 12.63 -0.78 -28.34
N PHE A 190 12.25 -1.92 -28.92
CA PHE A 190 11.02 -2.14 -29.66
C PHE A 190 9.99 -2.97 -28.87
N ASN A 191 10.22 -3.18 -27.57
CA ASN A 191 9.41 -4.03 -26.69
C ASN A 191 9.39 -5.51 -27.08
N ARG A 192 10.37 -6.00 -27.84
CA ARG A 192 10.51 -7.41 -28.22
C ARG A 192 11.21 -8.17 -27.11
N ILE A 193 10.79 -9.41 -26.88
CA ILE A 193 11.48 -10.31 -25.94
C ILE A 193 12.69 -10.91 -26.67
N PRO A 194 13.94 -10.65 -26.25
CA PRO A 194 15.13 -11.17 -26.91
C PRO A 194 15.09 -12.68 -27.05
N GLY A 195 15.38 -13.20 -28.27
CA GLY A 195 15.39 -14.64 -28.56
C GLY A 195 14.02 -15.28 -28.72
N MET A 196 12.92 -14.51 -28.67
CA MET A 196 11.56 -15.02 -28.91
C MET A 196 10.89 -14.26 -30.06
N ASP A 197 10.88 -14.86 -31.25
CA ASP A 197 10.31 -14.22 -32.41
C ASP A 197 8.80 -13.99 -32.30
N GLY A 198 8.37 -12.80 -32.71
CA GLY A 198 6.95 -12.41 -32.64
C GLY A 198 6.37 -12.15 -31.27
N LEU A 199 7.19 -12.21 -30.19
CA LEU A 199 6.73 -11.95 -28.82
C LEU A 199 7.17 -10.57 -28.31
N PHE A 200 6.22 -9.87 -27.71
CA PHE A 200 6.39 -8.52 -27.16
C PHE A 200 5.86 -8.44 -25.72
N ALA A 201 6.41 -7.55 -24.93
CA ALA A 201 5.85 -7.23 -23.61
C ALA A 201 5.79 -5.72 -23.41
N ILE A 202 4.66 -5.24 -22.88
CA ILE A 202 4.39 -3.82 -22.64
C ILE A 202 3.68 -3.61 -21.29
N GLY A 203 3.72 -2.39 -20.80
CA GLY A 203 3.03 -1.97 -19.58
C GLY A 203 3.92 -2.03 -18.34
N ASP A 204 3.26 -2.11 -17.18
CA ASP A 204 3.93 -2.09 -15.87
C ASP A 204 4.36 -3.47 -15.38
#